data_aa7d399faed617d6fd840330aa0774ac
#
_entry.id   aa7d399faed617d6fd840330aa0774ac
#
_cell.length_a   1.000
_cell.length_b   1.000
_cell.length_c   1.000
_cell.angle_alpha   90.00
_cell.angle_beta   90.00
_cell.angle_gamma   90.00
#
_symmetry.space_group_name_H-M   'P 1'
#
loop_
_entity.id
_entity.type
_entity.pdbx_description
1 polymer ?
#
loop_
_entity_poly.entity_id
_entity_poly.type
_entity_poly.pdbx_seq_one_letter_code
_entity_poly.pdbx_strand_id
1 'polypeptide(L)'
;RARSLQPHLISMFEQHVWASLGASNGPGILGALLAEVGRSDDVVKLLSGIGDVDSADIGRELWKLSRMVRANDEISNEFDNGVSEDLLDRCPKEFSEAFQTFLYNHGSRGPNEWDIGAHTYETNPGLALSMLNAMRQRDDSADPELAIQRNSQIREDLRAEFTAMFSENEEASGMFAAGMQAGEVWLAARERQKSSIVKPIQEIRLCFRELGTRLAS
;
A
#
# COMPACT_ATOMS: atom_id res chain seq x y z
N ARG A 1 -7.74 -4.67 29.23
CA ARG A 1 -7.58 -4.72 27.75
C ARG A 1 -6.16 -4.31 27.31
N ALA A 2 -5.63 -3.12 27.68
CA ALA A 2 -4.30 -2.67 27.22
C ALA A 2 -3.17 -3.66 27.59
N ARG A 3 -3.17 -4.21 28.83
CA ARG A 3 -2.15 -5.19 29.26
C ARG A 3 -2.23 -6.53 28.52
N SER A 4 -3.40 -6.95 28.04
CA SER A 4 -3.56 -8.19 27.29
C SER A 4 -3.13 -8.03 25.83
N LEU A 5 -3.09 -6.81 25.30
CA LEU A 5 -2.63 -6.53 23.94
C LEU A 5 -1.10 -6.39 23.83
N GLN A 6 -0.43 -6.05 24.93
CA GLN A 6 1.02 -5.76 24.93
C GLN A 6 1.88 -6.90 24.34
N PRO A 7 1.71 -8.18 24.72
CA PRO A 7 2.53 -9.26 24.14
C PRO A 7 2.32 -9.42 22.64
N HIS A 8 1.08 -9.22 22.15
CA HIS A 8 0.75 -9.30 20.75
C HIS A 8 1.39 -8.15 19.96
N LEU A 9 1.36 -6.92 20.50
CA LEU A 9 2.00 -5.76 19.88
C LEU A 9 3.51 -5.94 19.77
N ILE A 10 4.17 -6.45 20.82
CA ILE A 10 5.60 -6.75 20.79
C ILE A 10 5.91 -7.77 19.71
N SER A 11 5.18 -8.89 19.69
CA SER A 11 5.39 -9.93 18.67
C SER A 11 5.17 -9.42 17.24
N MET A 12 4.13 -8.61 17.00
CA MET A 12 3.86 -8.02 15.69
C MET A 12 4.96 -7.05 15.28
N PHE A 13 5.49 -6.25 16.22
CA PHE A 13 6.58 -5.35 15.96
C PHE A 13 7.88 -6.10 15.63
N GLU A 14 8.21 -7.14 16.38
CA GLU A 14 9.36 -8.01 16.11
C GLU A 14 9.27 -8.64 14.73
N GLN A 15 8.11 -9.18 14.35
CA GLN A 15 7.87 -9.75 13.03
C GLN A 15 8.04 -8.70 11.93
N HIS A 16 7.57 -7.46 12.14
CA HIS A 16 7.75 -6.38 11.19
C HIS A 16 9.23 -6.00 11.03
N VAL A 17 10.00 -5.96 12.14
CA VAL A 17 11.44 -5.69 12.10
C VAL A 17 12.16 -6.78 11.31
N TRP A 18 11.89 -8.06 11.58
CA TRP A 18 12.48 -9.16 10.85
C TRP A 18 12.12 -9.16 9.36
N ALA A 19 10.86 -8.89 9.02
CA ALA A 19 10.44 -8.77 7.63
C ALA A 19 11.10 -7.59 6.92
N SER A 20 11.31 -6.46 7.64
CA SER A 20 11.99 -5.28 7.10
C SER A 20 13.48 -5.52 6.87
N LEU A 21 14.15 -6.23 7.78
CA LEU A 21 15.54 -6.65 7.61
C LEU A 21 15.68 -7.65 6.44
N GLY A 22 14.75 -8.62 6.36
CA GLY A 22 14.71 -9.57 5.26
C GLY A 22 14.50 -8.90 3.90
N ALA A 23 13.65 -7.87 3.86
CA ALA A 23 13.33 -7.12 2.64
C ALA A 23 14.54 -6.37 2.03
N SER A 24 15.63 -6.17 2.76
CA SER A 24 16.87 -5.60 2.22
C SER A 24 17.76 -6.62 1.49
N ASN A 25 17.55 -7.92 1.72
CA ASN A 25 18.43 -8.97 1.17
C ASN A 25 18.29 -9.08 -0.35
N GLY A 26 17.05 -9.12 -0.86
CA GLY A 26 16.81 -9.17 -2.31
C GLY A 26 17.46 -8.01 -3.06
N PRO A 27 17.13 -6.76 -2.72
CA PRO A 27 17.78 -5.58 -3.31
C PRO A 27 19.30 -5.59 -3.15
N GLY A 28 19.83 -6.03 -2.00
CA GLY A 28 21.28 -6.08 -1.74
C GLY A 28 22.00 -7.08 -2.65
N ILE A 29 21.50 -8.31 -2.75
CA ILE A 29 22.09 -9.36 -3.60
C ILE A 29 22.01 -8.95 -5.08
N LEU A 30 20.83 -8.53 -5.54
CA LEU A 30 20.62 -8.10 -6.93
C LEU A 30 21.46 -6.86 -7.24
N GLY A 31 21.54 -5.90 -6.30
CA GLY A 31 22.33 -4.68 -6.45
C GLY A 31 23.81 -4.95 -6.65
N ALA A 32 24.38 -5.85 -5.85
CA ALA A 32 25.79 -6.27 -5.99
C ALA A 32 26.02 -6.96 -7.34
N LEU A 33 25.18 -7.95 -7.69
CA LEU A 33 25.35 -8.72 -8.92
C LEU A 33 25.15 -7.85 -10.17
N LEU A 34 24.12 -7.01 -10.21
CA LEU A 34 23.81 -6.20 -11.40
C LEU A 34 24.78 -5.01 -11.57
N ALA A 35 25.44 -4.59 -10.50
CA ALA A 35 26.49 -3.57 -10.57
C ALA A 35 27.70 -4.07 -11.41
N GLU A 36 28.04 -5.35 -11.32
CA GLU A 36 29.16 -5.95 -12.07
C GLU A 36 28.94 -5.92 -13.59
N VAL A 37 27.65 -5.93 -14.01
CA VAL A 37 27.27 -5.86 -15.44
C VAL A 37 26.75 -4.48 -15.83
N GLY A 38 26.87 -3.46 -14.96
CA GLY A 38 26.46 -2.07 -15.26
C GLY A 38 24.95 -1.86 -15.33
N ARG A 39 24.16 -2.72 -14.68
CA ARG A 39 22.68 -2.74 -14.77
C ARG A 39 22.00 -2.48 -13.40
N SER A 40 22.60 -1.72 -12.49
CA SER A 40 22.07 -1.43 -11.15
C SER A 40 20.66 -0.83 -11.14
N ASP A 41 20.29 -0.05 -12.16
CA ASP A 41 18.98 0.60 -12.28
C ASP A 41 17.83 -0.40 -12.50
N ASP A 42 18.13 -1.63 -12.93
CA ASP A 42 17.14 -2.65 -13.17
C ASP A 42 16.70 -3.39 -11.89
N VAL A 43 17.40 -3.23 -10.78
CA VAL A 43 17.03 -3.82 -9.48
C VAL A 43 15.61 -3.38 -9.06
N VAL A 44 15.30 -2.09 -9.20
CA VAL A 44 13.97 -1.56 -8.87
C VAL A 44 12.89 -2.17 -9.76
N LYS A 45 13.17 -2.36 -11.06
CA LYS A 45 12.24 -2.95 -12.01
C LYS A 45 12.00 -4.44 -11.72
N LEU A 46 13.06 -5.19 -11.41
CA LEU A 46 12.98 -6.61 -11.02
C LEU A 46 12.18 -6.84 -9.75
N LEU A 47 12.14 -5.85 -8.86
CA LEU A 47 11.42 -5.91 -7.60
C LEU A 47 10.09 -5.13 -7.62
N SER A 48 9.69 -4.59 -8.78
CA SER A 48 8.41 -3.93 -8.99
C SER A 48 7.35 -4.90 -9.48
N GLY A 49 6.07 -4.54 -9.31
CA GLY A 49 4.96 -5.37 -9.80
C GLY A 49 4.89 -6.74 -9.12
N ILE A 50 5.51 -6.89 -7.95
CA ILE A 50 5.28 -8.05 -7.09
C ILE A 50 3.84 -7.94 -6.62
N GLY A 51 2.99 -8.85 -7.09
CA GLY A 51 1.55 -8.86 -6.81
C GLY A 51 1.25 -9.04 -5.32
N ASP A 52 -0.01 -8.79 -4.98
CA ASP A 52 -0.57 -9.10 -3.65
C ASP A 52 0.07 -8.33 -2.49
N VAL A 53 0.26 -7.02 -2.68
CA VAL A 53 0.68 -6.12 -1.60
C VAL A 53 -0.50 -5.25 -1.18
N ASP A 54 -0.83 -5.25 0.10
CA ASP A 54 -1.95 -4.52 0.72
C ASP A 54 -1.99 -3.03 0.34
N SER A 55 -0.83 -2.42 0.07
CA SER A 55 -0.75 -1.02 -0.36
C SER A 55 -1.31 -0.78 -1.78
N ALA A 56 -1.28 -1.79 -2.64
CA ALA A 56 -1.87 -1.72 -3.97
C ALA A 56 -3.41 -1.79 -3.92
N ASP A 57 -3.97 -2.48 -2.93
CA ASP A 57 -5.43 -2.62 -2.77
C ASP A 57 -6.10 -1.28 -2.49
N ILE A 58 -5.48 -0.42 -1.69
CA ILE A 58 -5.96 0.94 -1.44
C ILE A 58 -6.14 1.71 -2.75
N GLY A 59 -5.11 1.67 -3.61
CA GLY A 59 -5.17 2.33 -4.92
C GLY A 59 -6.26 1.76 -5.83
N ARG A 60 -6.40 0.43 -5.86
CA ARG A 60 -7.45 -0.26 -6.62
C ARG A 60 -8.86 0.07 -6.14
N GLU A 61 -9.08 0.05 -4.82
CA GLU A 61 -10.39 0.35 -4.24
C GLU A 61 -10.76 1.83 -4.43
N LEU A 62 -9.85 2.76 -4.20
CA LEU A 62 -10.08 4.18 -4.50
C LEU A 62 -10.33 4.42 -5.98
N TRP A 63 -9.64 3.70 -6.87
CA TRP A 63 -9.89 3.78 -8.30
C TRP A 63 -11.29 3.32 -8.67
N LYS A 64 -11.74 2.19 -8.14
CA LYS A 64 -13.12 1.69 -8.33
C LYS A 64 -14.15 2.70 -7.87
N LEU A 65 -13.98 3.25 -6.67
CA LEU A 65 -14.85 4.31 -6.14
C LEU A 65 -14.83 5.56 -7.03
N SER A 66 -13.66 5.95 -7.54
CA SER A 66 -13.55 7.10 -8.46
C SER A 66 -14.31 6.89 -9.77
N ARG A 67 -14.37 5.65 -10.26
CA ARG A 67 -15.17 5.30 -11.45
C ARG A 67 -16.67 5.31 -11.15
N MET A 68 -17.09 4.90 -9.94
CA MET A 68 -18.49 5.07 -9.52
C MET A 68 -18.91 6.55 -9.52
N VAL A 69 -18.07 7.44 -8.99
CA VAL A 69 -18.31 8.89 -9.03
C VAL A 69 -18.42 9.39 -10.47
N ARG A 70 -17.46 9.01 -11.32
CA ARG A 70 -17.42 9.47 -12.73
C ARG A 70 -18.61 8.96 -13.56
N ALA A 71 -19.16 7.80 -13.23
CA ALA A 71 -20.28 7.18 -13.95
C ALA A 71 -21.66 7.68 -13.50
N ASN A 72 -21.73 8.48 -12.42
CA ASN A 72 -22.98 8.97 -11.85
C ASN A 72 -22.93 10.49 -11.70
N ASP A 73 -23.76 11.20 -12.49
CA ASP A 73 -23.81 12.67 -12.52
C ASP A 73 -24.20 13.28 -11.17
N GLU A 74 -25.08 12.64 -10.39
CA GLU A 74 -25.49 13.12 -9.08
C GLU A 74 -24.29 13.13 -8.12
N ILE A 75 -23.55 12.03 -8.05
CA ILE A 75 -22.35 11.92 -7.21
C ILE A 75 -21.26 12.88 -7.71
N SER A 76 -21.05 12.94 -9.04
CA SER A 76 -20.06 13.81 -9.65
C SER A 76 -20.30 15.28 -9.31
N ASN A 77 -21.56 15.74 -9.36
CA ASN A 77 -21.95 17.11 -9.00
C ASN A 77 -21.66 17.41 -7.53
N GLU A 78 -21.89 16.44 -6.61
CA GLU A 78 -21.56 16.64 -5.20
C GLU A 78 -20.05 16.83 -5.00
N PHE A 79 -19.23 16.07 -5.70
CA PHE A 79 -17.78 16.25 -5.68
C PHE A 79 -17.33 17.57 -6.33
N ASP A 80 -18.03 18.06 -7.33
CA ASP A 80 -17.73 19.36 -7.98
C ASP A 80 -18.08 20.53 -7.06
N ASN A 81 -19.07 20.37 -6.17
CA ASN A 81 -19.38 21.33 -5.10
C ASN A 81 -18.33 21.37 -3.99
N GLY A 82 -17.37 20.45 -3.99
CA GLY A 82 -16.25 20.38 -3.06
C GLY A 82 -16.34 19.23 -2.07
N VAL A 83 -15.16 18.76 -1.66
CA VAL A 83 -15.03 17.69 -0.66
C VAL A 83 -15.16 18.31 0.73
N SER A 84 -16.29 18.09 1.39
CA SER A 84 -16.61 18.55 2.74
C SER A 84 -16.96 17.35 3.64
N GLU A 85 -17.05 17.58 4.94
CA GLU A 85 -17.34 16.52 5.92
C GLU A 85 -18.72 15.86 5.69
N ASP A 86 -19.70 16.61 5.20
CA ASP A 86 -21.07 16.17 4.92
C ASP A 86 -21.26 15.63 3.48
N LEU A 87 -20.19 15.51 2.68
CA LEU A 87 -20.27 15.03 1.30
C LEU A 87 -20.98 13.67 1.20
N LEU A 88 -20.64 12.74 2.09
CA LEU A 88 -21.22 11.39 2.08
C LEU A 88 -22.71 11.37 2.41
N ASP A 89 -23.20 12.33 3.20
CA ASP A 89 -24.61 12.47 3.54
C ASP A 89 -25.45 12.96 2.35
N ARG A 90 -24.81 13.66 1.40
CA ARG A 90 -25.44 14.16 0.17
C ARG A 90 -25.36 13.17 -1.00
N CYS A 91 -24.48 12.18 -0.90
CA CYS A 91 -24.31 11.18 -1.95
C CYS A 91 -25.38 10.07 -1.85
N PRO A 92 -25.72 9.40 -2.96
CA PRO A 92 -26.54 8.20 -2.95
C PRO A 92 -26.01 7.13 -2.00
N LYS A 93 -26.91 6.44 -1.34
CA LYS A 93 -26.61 5.44 -0.30
C LYS A 93 -25.64 4.37 -0.78
N GLU A 94 -25.74 3.93 -2.02
CA GLU A 94 -24.85 2.93 -2.61
C GLU A 94 -23.37 3.37 -2.56
N PHE A 95 -23.10 4.63 -2.91
CA PHE A 95 -21.75 5.16 -2.85
C PHE A 95 -21.26 5.30 -1.40
N SER A 96 -22.10 5.81 -0.51
CA SER A 96 -21.75 5.97 0.90
C SER A 96 -21.44 4.62 1.56
N GLU A 97 -22.20 3.56 1.27
CA GLU A 97 -21.96 2.20 1.75
C GLU A 97 -20.66 1.61 1.18
N ALA A 98 -20.39 1.83 -0.12
CA ALA A 98 -19.12 1.40 -0.74
C ALA A 98 -17.92 2.12 -0.12
N PHE A 99 -18.04 3.42 0.15
CA PHE A 99 -16.99 4.18 0.81
C PHE A 99 -16.80 3.78 2.29
N GLN A 100 -17.88 3.47 3.01
CA GLN A 100 -17.78 2.92 4.37
C GLN A 100 -17.07 1.56 4.37
N THR A 101 -17.30 0.72 3.36
CA THR A 101 -16.57 -0.55 3.20
C THR A 101 -15.07 -0.30 2.99
N PHE A 102 -14.71 0.69 2.18
CA PHE A 102 -13.32 1.13 2.04
C PHE A 102 -12.73 1.58 3.38
N LEU A 103 -13.44 2.38 4.15
CA LEU A 103 -12.97 2.82 5.48
C LEU A 103 -12.83 1.65 6.46
N TYR A 104 -13.72 0.66 6.43
CA TYR A 104 -13.61 -0.54 7.24
C TYR A 104 -12.33 -1.34 6.91
N ASN A 105 -12.01 -1.48 5.63
CA ASN A 105 -10.83 -2.21 5.17
C ASN A 105 -9.52 -1.45 5.39
N HIS A 106 -9.52 -0.13 5.14
CA HIS A 106 -8.32 0.69 5.01
C HIS A 106 -8.29 1.91 5.95
N GLY A 107 -9.27 2.08 6.82
CA GLY A 107 -9.41 3.26 7.70
C GLY A 107 -8.20 3.52 8.60
N SER A 108 -7.49 2.46 9.02
CA SER A 108 -6.26 2.56 9.80
C SER A 108 -5.07 3.13 9.03
N ARG A 109 -5.16 3.22 7.69
CA ARG A 109 -4.11 3.72 6.82
C ARG A 109 -4.19 5.24 6.65
N GLY A 110 -3.09 5.84 6.19
CA GLY A 110 -3.01 7.28 5.95
C GLY A 110 -1.59 7.71 5.59
N PRO A 111 -1.38 9.00 5.30
CA PRO A 111 -0.07 9.50 4.87
C PRO A 111 1.05 9.30 5.90
N ASN A 112 0.72 9.30 7.19
CA ASN A 112 1.69 9.22 8.30
C ASN A 112 1.21 8.25 9.38
N GLU A 113 0.89 7.04 8.99
CA GLU A 113 0.18 6.02 9.80
C GLU A 113 0.94 5.52 11.04
N TRP A 114 2.27 5.76 11.10
CA TRP A 114 3.09 5.44 12.27
C TRP A 114 3.02 6.50 13.38
N ASP A 115 2.62 7.71 13.05
CA ASP A 115 2.47 8.80 14.02
C ASP A 115 1.07 8.74 14.66
N ILE A 116 1.02 8.56 15.97
CA ILE A 116 -0.25 8.53 16.75
C ILE A 116 -1.02 9.85 16.63
N GLY A 117 -0.34 10.97 16.47
CA GLY A 117 -0.95 12.29 16.27
C GLY A 117 -1.55 12.52 14.88
N ALA A 118 -1.08 11.77 13.88
CA ALA A 118 -1.52 11.96 12.50
C ALA A 118 -2.97 11.49 12.24
N HIS A 119 -3.57 12.06 11.20
CA HIS A 119 -4.86 11.59 10.71
C HIS A 119 -4.71 10.35 9.81
N THR A 120 -5.69 9.45 9.93
CA THR A 120 -5.88 8.30 9.03
C THR A 120 -7.18 8.49 8.25
N TYR A 121 -7.47 7.59 7.31
CA TYR A 121 -8.71 7.66 6.54
C TYR A 121 -9.96 7.53 7.42
N GLU A 122 -9.90 6.79 8.54
CA GLU A 122 -10.99 6.68 9.51
C GLU A 122 -11.17 7.97 10.31
N THR A 123 -10.08 8.59 10.76
CA THR A 123 -10.15 9.81 11.60
C THR A 123 -10.31 11.09 10.78
N ASN A 124 -10.08 11.04 9.48
CA ASN A 124 -10.31 12.10 8.53
C ASN A 124 -10.61 11.51 7.13
N PRO A 125 -11.86 11.11 6.87
CA PRO A 125 -12.28 10.54 5.58
C PRO A 125 -12.01 11.48 4.39
N GLY A 126 -11.94 12.79 4.62
CA GLY A 126 -11.60 13.80 3.61
C GLY A 126 -10.27 13.56 2.91
N LEU A 127 -9.31 12.87 3.58
CA LEU A 127 -8.04 12.47 2.95
C LEU A 127 -8.29 11.49 1.78
N ALA A 128 -9.08 10.45 2.01
CA ALA A 128 -9.42 9.47 0.98
C ALA A 128 -10.34 10.07 -0.09
N LEU A 129 -11.33 10.87 0.31
CA LEU A 129 -12.23 11.56 -0.63
C LEU A 129 -11.47 12.53 -1.54
N SER A 130 -10.46 13.24 -1.03
CA SER A 130 -9.61 14.13 -1.83
C SER A 130 -8.77 13.36 -2.86
N MET A 131 -8.22 12.20 -2.47
CA MET A 131 -7.51 11.31 -3.40
C MET A 131 -8.45 10.78 -4.48
N LEU A 132 -9.64 10.35 -4.10
CA LEU A 132 -10.68 9.87 -5.00
C LEU A 132 -11.10 10.98 -5.98
N ASN A 133 -11.28 12.21 -5.50
CA ASN A 133 -11.58 13.37 -6.34
C ASN A 133 -10.49 13.64 -7.39
N ALA A 134 -9.23 13.52 -7.01
CA ALA A 134 -8.11 13.62 -7.95
C ALA A 134 -8.09 12.47 -8.98
N MET A 135 -8.42 11.24 -8.53
CA MET A 135 -8.45 10.05 -9.41
C MET A 135 -9.59 10.09 -10.42
N ARG A 136 -10.78 10.61 -10.06
CA ARG A 136 -11.92 10.66 -11.00
C ARG A 136 -11.66 11.56 -12.21
N GLN A 137 -10.74 12.53 -12.09
CA GLN A 137 -10.35 13.42 -13.17
C GLN A 137 -9.40 12.77 -14.19
N ARG A 138 -8.82 11.63 -13.86
CA ARG A 138 -7.88 10.91 -14.74
C ARG A 138 -8.62 10.02 -15.71
N ASP A 139 -8.08 9.86 -16.91
CA ASP A 139 -8.57 8.89 -17.88
C ASP A 139 -8.26 7.44 -17.46
N ASP A 140 -8.84 6.47 -18.14
CA ASP A 140 -8.75 5.07 -17.79
C ASP A 140 -7.34 4.47 -18.00
N SER A 141 -6.44 5.16 -18.72
CA SER A 141 -5.03 4.75 -18.85
C SER A 141 -4.25 4.89 -17.53
N ALA A 142 -4.78 5.67 -16.59
CA ALA A 142 -4.24 5.84 -15.25
C ALA A 142 -4.71 4.78 -14.24
N ASP A 143 -5.40 3.74 -14.69
CA ASP A 143 -5.81 2.61 -13.84
C ASP A 143 -4.58 2.01 -13.15
N PRO A 144 -4.55 1.94 -11.81
CA PRO A 144 -3.45 1.33 -11.07
C PRO A 144 -3.16 -0.11 -11.50
N GLU A 145 -4.19 -0.86 -11.91
CA GLU A 145 -4.03 -2.23 -12.37
C GLU A 145 -3.19 -2.31 -13.64
N LEU A 146 -3.37 -1.37 -14.58
CA LEU A 146 -2.55 -1.31 -15.79
C LEU A 146 -1.08 -1.01 -15.48
N ALA A 147 -0.80 -0.21 -14.46
CA ALA A 147 0.56 0.05 -14.00
C ALA A 147 1.20 -1.20 -13.37
N ILE A 148 0.43 -1.94 -12.56
CA ILE A 148 0.87 -3.20 -11.94
C ILE A 148 1.18 -4.22 -13.03
N GLN A 149 0.29 -4.39 -14.01
CA GLN A 149 0.49 -5.34 -15.13
C GLN A 149 1.74 -4.98 -15.96
N ARG A 150 1.94 -3.71 -16.28
CA ARG A 150 3.15 -3.26 -17.00
C ARG A 150 4.41 -3.54 -16.22
N ASN A 151 4.42 -3.23 -14.92
CA ASN A 151 5.59 -3.48 -14.07
C ASN A 151 5.85 -4.99 -13.92
N SER A 152 4.80 -5.80 -13.81
CA SER A 152 4.93 -7.26 -13.79
C SER A 152 5.53 -7.80 -15.09
N GLN A 153 5.09 -7.29 -16.25
CA GLN A 153 5.64 -7.71 -17.55
C GLN A 153 7.12 -7.30 -17.66
N ILE A 154 7.47 -6.07 -17.30
CA ILE A 154 8.87 -5.61 -17.31
C ILE A 154 9.74 -6.49 -16.39
N ARG A 155 9.23 -6.84 -15.21
CA ARG A 155 9.93 -7.74 -14.28
C ARG A 155 10.18 -9.11 -14.91
N GLU A 156 9.18 -9.73 -15.54
CA GLU A 156 9.33 -11.05 -16.15
C GLU A 156 10.28 -11.02 -17.34
N ASP A 157 10.23 -9.97 -18.18
CA ASP A 157 11.15 -9.79 -19.29
C ASP A 157 12.60 -9.66 -18.81
N LEU A 158 12.86 -8.83 -17.80
CA LEU A 158 14.19 -8.69 -17.20
C LEU A 158 14.65 -9.96 -16.50
N ARG A 159 13.75 -10.68 -15.82
CA ARG A 159 14.05 -11.96 -15.20
C ARG A 159 14.52 -12.98 -16.23
N ALA A 160 13.84 -13.07 -17.37
CA ALA A 160 14.24 -13.95 -18.46
C ALA A 160 15.60 -13.54 -19.06
N GLU A 161 15.81 -12.23 -19.30
CA GLU A 161 17.09 -11.68 -19.78
C GLU A 161 18.25 -12.03 -18.87
N PHE A 162 18.16 -11.74 -17.56
CA PHE A 162 19.24 -12.01 -16.61
C PHE A 162 19.43 -13.49 -16.34
N THR A 163 18.36 -14.30 -16.36
CA THR A 163 18.50 -15.75 -16.28
C THR A 163 19.32 -16.31 -17.45
N ALA A 164 19.09 -15.83 -18.66
CA ALA A 164 19.88 -16.20 -19.83
C ALA A 164 21.32 -15.66 -19.75
N MET A 165 21.49 -14.41 -19.32
CA MET A 165 22.82 -13.78 -19.18
C MET A 165 23.74 -14.53 -18.21
N PHE A 166 23.20 -15.02 -17.09
CA PHE A 166 23.97 -15.71 -16.06
C PHE A 166 24.00 -17.23 -16.23
N SER A 167 23.39 -17.79 -17.29
CA SER A 167 23.20 -19.25 -17.44
C SER A 167 24.48 -20.06 -17.43
N GLU A 168 25.60 -19.51 -17.92
CA GLU A 168 26.89 -20.22 -17.95
C GLU A 168 27.75 -19.98 -16.70
N ASN A 169 27.32 -19.12 -15.78
CA ASN A 169 28.00 -18.85 -14.51
C ASN A 169 27.08 -19.32 -13.35
N GLU A 170 27.40 -20.49 -12.79
CA GLU A 170 26.61 -21.12 -11.73
C GLU A 170 26.48 -20.23 -10.47
N GLU A 171 27.54 -19.51 -10.09
CA GLU A 171 27.54 -18.62 -8.93
C GLU A 171 26.62 -17.41 -9.19
N ALA A 172 26.76 -16.72 -10.31
CA ALA A 172 25.93 -15.58 -10.68
C ALA A 172 24.47 -15.99 -10.84
N SER A 173 24.19 -17.13 -11.46
CA SER A 173 22.85 -17.70 -11.61
C SER A 173 22.21 -18.00 -10.26
N GLY A 174 22.97 -18.60 -9.34
CA GLY A 174 22.53 -18.87 -7.97
C GLY A 174 22.24 -17.59 -7.19
N MET A 175 23.12 -16.59 -7.28
CA MET A 175 22.92 -15.29 -6.64
C MET A 175 21.67 -14.56 -7.19
N PHE A 176 21.49 -14.59 -8.52
CA PHE A 176 20.30 -13.98 -9.13
C PHE A 176 19.01 -14.63 -8.65
N ALA A 177 18.94 -15.95 -8.68
CA ALA A 177 17.78 -16.70 -8.21
C ALA A 177 17.49 -16.43 -6.72
N ALA A 178 18.51 -16.42 -5.88
CA ALA A 178 18.38 -16.14 -4.44
C ALA A 178 17.91 -14.68 -4.20
N GLY A 179 18.45 -13.71 -4.93
CA GLY A 179 18.05 -12.31 -4.84
C GLY A 179 16.60 -12.07 -5.25
N MET A 180 16.17 -12.69 -6.35
CA MET A 180 14.77 -12.65 -6.80
C MET A 180 13.83 -13.27 -5.76
N GLN A 181 14.12 -14.47 -5.29
CA GLN A 181 13.32 -15.17 -4.28
C GLN A 181 13.24 -14.37 -2.97
N ALA A 182 14.37 -13.85 -2.49
CA ALA A 182 14.41 -13.03 -1.28
C ALA A 182 13.54 -11.76 -1.45
N GLY A 183 13.63 -11.08 -2.60
CA GLY A 183 12.81 -9.93 -2.92
C GLY A 183 11.32 -10.26 -2.90
N GLU A 184 10.89 -11.28 -3.61
CA GLU A 184 9.50 -11.70 -3.69
C GLU A 184 8.91 -12.05 -2.31
N VAL A 185 9.63 -12.84 -1.52
CA VAL A 185 9.15 -13.29 -0.21
C VAL A 185 9.13 -12.16 0.81
N TRP A 186 10.23 -11.43 0.96
CA TRP A 186 10.39 -10.49 2.07
C TRP A 186 9.74 -9.13 1.83
N LEU A 187 9.66 -8.63 0.59
CA LEU A 187 8.92 -7.41 0.29
C LEU A 187 7.43 -7.60 0.55
N ALA A 188 6.85 -8.70 0.10
CA ALA A 188 5.46 -9.04 0.39
C ALA A 188 5.22 -9.26 1.89
N ALA A 189 6.14 -9.95 2.59
CA ALA A 189 6.04 -10.14 4.04
C ALA A 189 6.08 -8.80 4.80
N ARG A 190 6.97 -7.87 4.42
CA ARG A 190 7.07 -6.55 5.04
C ARG A 190 5.77 -5.76 4.90
N GLU A 191 5.14 -5.75 3.73
CA GLU A 191 3.89 -5.03 3.51
C GLU A 191 2.74 -5.65 4.33
N ARG A 192 2.61 -6.98 4.37
CA ARG A 192 1.62 -7.67 5.21
C ARG A 192 1.82 -7.37 6.70
N GLN A 193 3.07 -7.41 7.18
CA GLN A 193 3.38 -7.09 8.59
C GLN A 193 3.11 -5.61 8.90
N LYS A 194 3.42 -4.70 7.99
CA LYS A 194 3.06 -3.29 8.10
C LYS A 194 1.55 -3.11 8.26
N SER A 195 0.75 -3.71 7.38
CA SER A 195 -0.71 -3.64 7.44
C SER A 195 -1.27 -4.23 8.75
N SER A 196 -0.64 -5.28 9.26
CA SER A 196 -1.03 -5.88 10.53
C SER A 196 -0.75 -4.98 11.73
N ILE A 197 0.41 -4.29 11.78
CA ILE A 197 0.80 -3.48 12.94
C ILE A 197 0.11 -2.11 12.96
N VAL A 198 -0.24 -1.52 11.82
CA VAL A 198 -0.93 -0.22 11.80
C VAL A 198 -2.35 -0.30 12.36
N LYS A 199 -3.01 -1.46 12.30
CA LYS A 199 -4.35 -1.65 12.88
C LYS A 199 -4.36 -1.44 14.40
N PRO A 200 -3.56 -2.13 15.23
CA PRO A 200 -3.52 -1.84 16.66
C PRO A 200 -2.96 -0.45 17.00
N ILE A 201 -2.10 0.14 16.17
CA ILE A 201 -1.69 1.55 16.32
C ILE A 201 -2.91 2.46 16.16
N GLN A 202 -3.80 2.17 15.22
CA GLN A 202 -5.05 2.91 15.04
C GLN A 202 -5.95 2.81 16.28
N GLU A 203 -6.10 1.64 16.87
CA GLU A 203 -6.89 1.50 18.10
C GLU A 203 -6.31 2.34 19.25
N ILE A 204 -5.00 2.39 19.39
CA ILE A 204 -4.32 3.24 20.37
C ILE A 204 -4.59 4.72 20.05
N ARG A 205 -4.48 5.12 18.78
CA ARG A 205 -4.78 6.50 18.32
C ARG A 205 -6.20 6.92 18.69
N LEU A 206 -7.18 6.07 18.41
CA LEU A 206 -8.58 6.35 18.76
C LEU A 206 -8.78 6.52 20.27
N CYS A 207 -8.14 5.68 21.09
CA CYS A 207 -8.18 5.83 22.54
C CYS A 207 -7.57 7.16 23.01
N PHE A 208 -6.44 7.59 22.45
CA PHE A 208 -5.82 8.88 22.80
C PHE A 208 -6.67 10.08 22.35
N ARG A 209 -7.27 10.02 21.18
CA ARG A 209 -8.19 11.07 20.70
C ARG A 209 -9.40 11.21 21.60
N GLU A 210 -10.03 10.09 21.96
CA GLU A 210 -11.18 10.07 22.88
C GLU A 210 -10.80 10.62 24.26
N LEU A 211 -9.63 10.23 24.79
CA LEU A 211 -9.13 10.76 26.05
C LEU A 211 -8.90 12.29 25.96
N GLY A 212 -8.30 12.76 24.88
CA GLY A 212 -8.09 14.19 24.63
C GLY A 212 -9.40 14.99 24.60
N THR A 213 -10.43 14.47 23.94
CA THR A 213 -11.76 15.08 23.92
C THR A 213 -12.38 15.18 25.31
N ARG A 214 -12.28 14.13 26.11
CA ARG A 214 -12.80 14.12 27.50
C ARG A 214 -12.05 15.03 28.45
N LEU A 215 -10.75 15.27 28.21
CA LEU A 215 -9.95 16.16 29.05
C LEU A 215 -10.11 17.65 28.66
N ALA A 216 -10.59 17.93 27.45
CA ALA A 216 -10.83 19.27 26.94
C ALA A 216 -12.26 19.77 27.22
N SER A 217 -13.17 18.89 27.61
CA SER A 217 -14.57 19.18 28.00
C SER A 217 -14.70 19.44 29.50
#